data_ef2e244831a1cc9ad4cf85252ce348aa
#
_entry.id   ef2e244831a1cc9ad4cf85252ce348aa
#
_cell.length_a   1.000
_cell.length_b   1.000
_cell.length_c   1.000
_cell.angle_alpha   90.00
_cell.angle_beta   90.00
_cell.angle_gamma   90.00
#
_symmetry.space_group_name_H-M   'P 1'
#
loop_
_entity.id
_entity.type
_entity.pdbx_description
1 polymer ?
#
loop_
_entity_poly.entity_id
_entity_poly.type
_entity_poly.pdbx_seq_one_letter_code
_entity_poly.pdbx_strand_id
1 'polypeptide(L)'
;MSGNENHIYIAIDLKSFYASVECRERDLDPLTTNLVVADAERTEKTICLAVSPSLKVYGIPGRARLFEVVQRVKEVNQERSQKLPKRMFEGSSCFSDELKEHPELSVTYVTAKPRMALYMKYSTQIYDIYLRYIAPEDMHVYSIDEVFMDVTHYLNTYHMTAKELASRMILDVMQETGITATAGIGTNLYLCKVAMDIVAKHVAPDANGVRIAELDEMTYRKLLWSHRPLTDFWRVGHGYRKKLEEAGLYTMGDIARCSIGEEWDYYNEELLYKMFGINAELLIDHAWGYEPVTIADIMGYKPETNSIGSGQVLHCPYDFEKTKLIVREMTDALVLDLVEKQLVTDQIVLDIGYDIENLTNPDIRKKYHGEVKADRYGRFVPKHAHGTANLDTKTSSTAKIMDAVLDLYERIVDKNLLVRRVSVTANRVVDEHMVSNETEFTQMDLFTDYQTLAEKQKAEQARMEKERRLQEVMLSVKKKYGKNAMLKGTNLQEGATMIDRNNQIGGHRA
;
A
#
# COMPACT_ATOMS: atom_id res chain seq x y z
N MET A 1 -15.10 -31.92 -11.94
CA MET A 1 -16.17 -30.96 -12.23
C MET A 1 -16.83 -30.65 -10.91
N SER A 2 -16.30 -29.69 -10.16
CA SER A 2 -16.97 -29.15 -8.97
C SER A 2 -18.16 -28.36 -9.45
N GLY A 3 -19.35 -28.69 -8.94
CA GLY A 3 -20.56 -27.96 -9.28
C GLY A 3 -20.36 -26.47 -9.00
N ASN A 4 -20.87 -25.62 -9.89
CA ASN A 4 -20.91 -24.18 -9.72
C ASN A 4 -21.83 -23.89 -8.51
N GLU A 5 -21.27 -23.92 -7.29
CA GLU A 5 -22.01 -23.38 -6.15
C GLU A 5 -22.10 -21.86 -6.36
N ASN A 6 -23.29 -21.33 -6.31
CA ASN A 6 -23.52 -19.89 -6.40
C ASN A 6 -23.03 -19.24 -5.10
N HIS A 7 -21.78 -18.77 -5.10
CA HIS A 7 -21.23 -18.04 -3.97
C HIS A 7 -21.90 -16.68 -3.80
N ILE A 8 -21.96 -16.23 -2.55
CA ILE A 8 -22.38 -14.88 -2.18
C ILE A 8 -21.29 -14.28 -1.29
N TYR A 9 -20.68 -13.20 -1.78
CA TYR A 9 -19.62 -12.49 -1.09
C TYR A 9 -20.11 -11.15 -0.57
N ILE A 10 -19.63 -10.76 0.61
CA ILE A 10 -19.78 -9.42 1.16
C ILE A 10 -18.37 -8.79 1.26
N ALA A 11 -18.22 -7.57 0.73
CA ALA A 11 -17.08 -6.71 0.99
C ALA A 11 -17.53 -5.58 1.92
N ILE A 12 -16.77 -5.27 2.98
CA ILE A 12 -17.03 -4.15 3.90
C ILE A 12 -15.80 -3.25 3.94
N ASP A 13 -16.00 -1.93 3.79
CA ASP A 13 -14.99 -0.87 3.89
C ASP A 13 -15.38 0.15 4.96
N LEU A 14 -14.49 0.41 5.92
CA LEU A 14 -14.69 1.35 7.02
C LEU A 14 -14.54 2.79 6.52
N LYS A 15 -15.55 3.59 6.72
CA LYS A 15 -15.64 4.93 6.14
C LYS A 15 -14.57 5.88 6.68
N SER A 16 -13.63 6.29 5.82
CA SER A 16 -12.52 7.19 6.19
C SER A 16 -11.80 6.77 7.48
N PHE A 17 -11.50 5.50 7.60
CA PHE A 17 -11.14 4.78 8.83
C PHE A 17 -10.24 5.57 9.78
N TYR A 18 -9.05 5.99 9.36
CA TYR A 18 -8.13 6.71 10.24
C TYR A 18 -8.71 8.04 10.76
N ALA A 19 -9.44 8.77 9.91
CA ALA A 19 -10.09 10.01 10.33
C ALA A 19 -11.22 9.72 11.32
N SER A 20 -11.98 8.64 11.11
CA SER A 20 -13.05 8.21 12.01
C SER A 20 -12.52 7.81 13.37
N VAL A 21 -11.40 7.05 13.43
CA VAL A 21 -10.74 6.72 14.70
C VAL A 21 -10.28 8.00 15.42
N GLU A 22 -9.66 8.95 14.70
CA GLU A 22 -9.19 10.19 15.30
C GLU A 22 -10.33 11.09 15.81
N CYS A 23 -11.49 11.07 15.15
CA CYS A 23 -12.69 11.73 15.65
C CYS A 23 -13.17 11.06 16.94
N ARG A 24 -13.33 9.74 16.95
CA ARG A 24 -13.80 8.99 18.13
C ARG A 24 -12.94 9.18 19.37
N GLU A 25 -11.64 9.18 19.20
CA GLU A 25 -10.66 9.42 20.28
C GLU A 25 -10.70 10.85 20.85
N ARG A 26 -11.43 11.76 20.21
CA ARG A 26 -11.64 13.16 20.62
C ARG A 26 -13.09 13.47 20.96
N ASP A 27 -13.94 12.43 21.08
CA ASP A 27 -15.39 12.57 21.28
C ASP A 27 -16.08 13.44 20.22
N LEU A 28 -15.58 13.38 18.97
CA LEU A 28 -16.12 14.07 17.81
C LEU A 28 -16.89 13.10 16.90
N ASP A 29 -17.90 13.62 16.19
CA ASP A 29 -18.61 12.84 15.19
C ASP A 29 -17.77 12.66 13.91
N PRO A 30 -17.45 11.42 13.49
CA PRO A 30 -16.70 11.16 12.27
C PRO A 30 -17.34 11.64 10.96
N LEU A 31 -18.67 11.79 10.94
CA LEU A 31 -19.40 12.14 9.72
C LEU A 31 -19.50 13.65 9.51
N THR A 32 -19.55 14.42 10.60
CA THR A 32 -19.79 15.86 10.58
C THR A 32 -18.57 16.72 10.88
N THR A 33 -17.52 16.14 11.46
CA THR A 33 -16.30 16.86 11.80
C THR A 33 -15.33 16.91 10.63
N ASN A 34 -14.85 18.10 10.26
CA ASN A 34 -13.78 18.31 9.31
C ASN A 34 -12.44 17.95 9.95
N LEU A 35 -11.82 16.86 9.50
CA LEU A 35 -10.56 16.36 10.06
C LEU A 35 -9.70 15.74 8.95
N VAL A 36 -8.38 15.96 9.04
CA VAL A 36 -7.37 15.27 8.25
C VAL A 36 -6.39 14.55 9.17
N VAL A 37 -5.93 13.38 8.76
CA VAL A 37 -4.84 12.66 9.42
C VAL A 37 -3.57 12.88 8.62
N ALA A 38 -2.68 13.73 9.14
CA ALA A 38 -1.43 14.08 8.48
C ALA A 38 -0.34 14.46 9.50
N ASP A 39 0.92 14.14 9.20
CA ASP A 39 2.07 14.59 9.98
C ASP A 39 2.53 15.97 9.46
N ALA A 40 1.93 17.02 9.98
CA ALA A 40 2.24 18.41 9.61
C ALA A 40 3.66 18.84 10.03
N GLU A 41 4.29 18.15 10.99
CA GLU A 41 5.65 18.45 11.43
C GLU A 41 6.71 18.04 10.39
N ARG A 42 6.38 17.09 9.50
CA ARG A 42 7.32 16.68 8.45
C ARG A 42 7.43 17.74 7.35
N THR A 43 6.31 18.10 6.73
CA THR A 43 6.24 19.09 5.64
C THR A 43 4.81 19.22 5.15
N GLU A 44 4.44 20.39 4.64
CA GLU A 44 3.14 20.60 3.97
C GLU A 44 2.92 19.71 2.71
N LYS A 45 3.99 19.12 2.16
CA LYS A 45 3.91 18.17 1.04
C LYS A 45 3.56 16.76 1.49
N THR A 46 3.37 16.51 2.81
CA THR A 46 2.97 15.20 3.34
C THR A 46 1.63 14.78 2.75
N ILE A 47 1.46 13.48 2.53
CA ILE A 47 0.17 12.93 2.09
C ILE A 47 -0.68 12.72 3.34
N CYS A 48 -1.93 13.19 3.29
CA CYS A 48 -2.92 12.85 4.30
C CYS A 48 -3.25 11.36 4.22
N LEU A 49 -3.16 10.66 5.34
CA LEU A 49 -3.56 9.25 5.43
C LEU A 49 -5.06 9.08 5.27
N ALA A 50 -5.82 10.04 5.80
CA ALA A 50 -7.26 10.09 5.63
C ALA A 50 -7.77 11.53 5.69
N VAL A 51 -8.92 11.73 5.04
CA VAL A 51 -9.73 12.95 5.07
C VAL A 51 -11.14 12.55 5.50
N SER A 52 -11.75 13.28 6.43
CA SER A 52 -13.10 13.00 6.92
C SER A 52 -14.16 13.13 5.82
N PRO A 53 -15.31 12.45 5.95
CA PRO A 53 -16.40 12.54 4.98
C PRO A 53 -16.90 13.97 4.76
N SER A 54 -17.05 14.75 5.82
CA SER A 54 -17.49 16.15 5.78
C SER A 54 -16.55 17.04 4.98
N LEU A 55 -15.24 16.81 5.10
CA LEU A 55 -14.23 17.58 4.39
C LEU A 55 -14.12 17.17 2.90
N LYS A 56 -14.41 15.89 2.58
CA LYS A 56 -14.49 15.41 1.19
C LYS A 56 -15.59 16.09 0.38
N VAL A 57 -16.66 16.56 1.02
CA VAL A 57 -17.77 17.30 0.36
C VAL A 57 -17.25 18.55 -0.36
N TYR A 58 -16.17 19.14 0.13
CA TYR A 58 -15.51 20.30 -0.53
C TYR A 58 -14.61 19.93 -1.72
N GLY A 59 -14.63 18.66 -2.18
CA GLY A 59 -13.81 18.19 -3.30
C GLY A 59 -12.37 17.82 -2.94
N ILE A 60 -12.07 17.64 -1.65
CA ILE A 60 -10.75 17.22 -1.17
C ILE A 60 -10.65 15.68 -1.29
N PRO A 61 -9.70 15.13 -2.06
CA PRO A 61 -9.56 13.69 -2.21
C PRO A 61 -9.08 13.02 -0.90
N GLY A 62 -9.42 11.75 -0.71
CA GLY A 62 -9.13 10.99 0.51
C GLY A 62 -7.64 10.89 0.86
N ARG A 63 -6.75 11.01 -0.14
CA ARG A 63 -5.28 10.99 0.01
C ARG A 63 -4.63 12.26 -0.56
N ALA A 64 -5.26 13.41 -0.33
CA ALA A 64 -4.71 14.71 -0.68
C ALA A 64 -3.35 14.95 0.00
N ARG A 65 -2.51 15.81 -0.58
CA ARG A 65 -1.39 16.39 0.14
C ARG A 65 -1.89 17.50 1.07
N LEU A 66 -1.23 17.71 2.19
CA LEU A 66 -1.69 18.70 3.18
C LEU A 66 -1.80 20.10 2.58
N PHE A 67 -0.88 20.52 1.70
CA PHE A 67 -0.97 21.83 1.03
C PHE A 67 -2.19 21.94 0.11
N GLU A 68 -2.65 20.86 -0.52
CA GLU A 68 -3.86 20.83 -1.34
C GLU A 68 -5.11 21.02 -0.48
N VAL A 69 -5.12 20.46 0.73
CA VAL A 69 -6.17 20.69 1.72
C VAL A 69 -6.21 22.17 2.13
N VAL A 70 -5.05 22.75 2.47
CA VAL A 70 -4.92 24.16 2.85
C VAL A 70 -5.44 25.07 1.73
N GLN A 71 -5.00 24.81 0.50
CA GLN A 71 -5.41 25.60 -0.66
C GLN A 71 -6.92 25.50 -0.91
N ARG A 72 -7.47 24.26 -0.90
CA ARG A 72 -8.89 24.05 -1.17
C ARG A 72 -9.79 24.68 -0.10
N VAL A 73 -9.42 24.57 1.17
CA VAL A 73 -10.15 25.23 2.26
C VAL A 73 -10.12 26.77 2.11
N LYS A 74 -8.98 27.32 1.69
CA LYS A 74 -8.87 28.76 1.38
C LYS A 74 -9.82 29.18 0.24
N GLU A 75 -9.88 28.41 -0.84
CA GLU A 75 -10.80 28.64 -1.96
C GLU A 75 -12.27 28.57 -1.52
N VAL A 76 -12.64 27.52 -0.76
CA VAL A 76 -13.98 27.38 -0.19
C VAL A 76 -14.35 28.59 0.68
N ASN A 77 -13.44 29.06 1.51
CA ASN A 77 -13.67 30.24 2.33
C ASN A 77 -13.80 31.52 1.49
N GLN A 78 -13.05 31.66 0.39
CA GLN A 78 -13.27 32.76 -0.56
C GLN A 78 -14.67 32.71 -1.18
N GLU A 79 -15.11 31.54 -1.66
CA GLU A 79 -16.46 31.34 -2.21
C GLU A 79 -17.56 31.64 -1.16
N ARG A 80 -17.36 31.24 0.10
CA ARG A 80 -18.28 31.51 1.20
C ARG A 80 -18.36 33.01 1.54
N SER A 81 -17.18 33.67 1.67
CA SER A 81 -17.12 35.09 2.02
C SER A 81 -17.79 35.99 0.98
N GLN A 82 -17.71 35.62 -0.32
CA GLN A 82 -18.37 36.36 -1.40
C GLN A 82 -19.90 36.40 -1.27
N LYS A 83 -20.50 35.43 -0.58
CA LYS A 83 -21.94 35.36 -0.34
C LYS A 83 -22.37 36.17 0.88
N LEU A 84 -21.46 36.65 1.71
CA LEU A 84 -21.75 37.44 2.90
C LEU A 84 -21.92 38.93 2.58
N PRO A 85 -22.87 39.62 3.23
CA PRO A 85 -23.09 41.07 2.98
C PRO A 85 -21.86 41.90 3.22
N LYS A 86 -21.07 41.62 4.25
CA LYS A 86 -19.83 42.36 4.62
C LYS A 86 -18.56 41.71 4.11
N ARG A 87 -18.65 40.56 3.42
CA ARG A 87 -17.50 39.70 3.01
C ARG A 87 -16.52 39.35 4.13
N MET A 88 -16.97 39.42 5.38
CA MET A 88 -16.18 39.10 6.57
C MET A 88 -16.86 38.00 7.35
N PHE A 89 -16.07 37.07 7.86
CA PHE A 89 -16.54 36.01 8.75
C PHE A 89 -16.62 36.55 10.18
N GLU A 90 -17.59 36.04 10.94
CA GLU A 90 -17.76 36.34 12.38
C GLU A 90 -17.05 35.31 13.27
N GLY A 91 -16.61 34.19 12.71
CA GLY A 91 -15.92 33.11 13.39
C GLY A 91 -15.47 32.01 12.45
N SER A 92 -15.20 30.84 13.01
CA SER A 92 -14.82 29.64 12.26
C SER A 92 -15.37 28.38 12.94
N SER A 93 -15.66 27.35 12.13
CA SER A 93 -16.05 26.03 12.65
C SER A 93 -15.43 24.90 11.85
N CYS A 94 -15.19 23.78 12.53
CA CYS A 94 -14.85 22.51 11.89
C CYS A 94 -16.03 21.53 11.81
N PHE A 95 -17.22 21.93 12.20
CA PHE A 95 -18.41 21.10 12.18
C PHE A 95 -19.30 21.43 10.99
N SER A 96 -19.57 20.42 10.15
CA SER A 96 -20.32 20.62 8.91
C SER A 96 -21.74 21.13 9.14
N ASP A 97 -22.36 20.77 10.25
CA ASP A 97 -23.74 21.17 10.55
C ASP A 97 -23.80 22.63 11.00
N GLU A 98 -22.91 23.07 11.88
CA GLU A 98 -22.74 24.50 12.19
C GLU A 98 -22.46 25.33 10.97
N LEU A 99 -21.59 24.83 10.08
CA LEU A 99 -21.24 25.53 8.82
C LEU A 99 -22.41 25.64 7.84
N LYS A 100 -23.40 24.76 7.91
CA LYS A 100 -24.65 24.85 7.13
C LYS A 100 -25.64 25.85 7.73
N GLU A 101 -25.79 25.82 9.06
CA GLU A 101 -26.71 26.70 9.80
C GLU A 101 -26.17 28.14 9.88
N HIS A 102 -24.84 28.31 9.91
CA HIS A 102 -24.13 29.56 10.10
C HIS A 102 -23.21 29.89 8.90
N PRO A 103 -23.76 30.49 7.82
CA PRO A 103 -22.94 30.88 6.65
C PRO A 103 -21.82 31.87 6.96
N GLU A 104 -21.97 32.66 8.05
CA GLU A 104 -21.01 33.63 8.55
C GLU A 104 -19.75 33.02 9.18
N LEU A 105 -19.70 31.69 9.36
CA LEU A 105 -18.53 30.98 9.85
C LEU A 105 -17.63 30.53 8.68
N SER A 106 -16.33 30.70 8.85
CA SER A 106 -15.32 30.13 7.95
C SER A 106 -15.10 28.64 8.22
N VAL A 107 -14.82 27.89 7.17
CA VAL A 107 -14.47 26.47 7.27
C VAL A 107 -13.07 26.32 7.84
N THR A 108 -12.95 25.54 8.91
CA THR A 108 -11.69 25.05 9.45
C THR A 108 -11.70 23.53 9.55
N TYR A 109 -10.58 22.95 9.95
CA TYR A 109 -10.45 21.51 10.15
C TYR A 109 -9.41 21.17 11.21
N VAL A 110 -9.56 20.00 11.82
CA VAL A 110 -8.60 19.42 12.78
C VAL A 110 -7.51 18.67 12.00
N THR A 111 -6.25 18.90 12.35
CA THR A 111 -5.13 18.09 11.84
C THR A 111 -4.69 17.12 12.93
N ALA A 112 -4.92 15.83 12.73
CA ALA A 112 -4.52 14.77 13.65
C ALA A 112 -3.20 14.12 13.18
N LYS A 113 -2.27 13.92 14.11
CA LYS A 113 -1.05 13.16 13.82
C LYS A 113 -1.38 11.67 13.65
N PRO A 114 -0.75 10.94 12.71
CA PRO A 114 -0.94 9.50 12.57
C PRO A 114 -0.57 8.74 13.85
N ARG A 115 -1.38 7.73 14.20
CA ARG A 115 -1.18 6.80 15.33
C ARG A 115 -1.45 5.38 14.84
N MET A 116 -0.53 4.81 14.05
CA MET A 116 -0.75 3.55 13.35
C MET A 116 -1.03 2.37 14.28
N ALA A 117 -0.37 2.30 15.44
CA ALA A 117 -0.64 1.26 16.43
C ALA A 117 -2.08 1.30 16.96
N LEU A 118 -2.62 2.51 17.15
CA LEU A 118 -4.02 2.69 17.55
C LEU A 118 -4.98 2.24 16.46
N TYR A 119 -4.69 2.58 15.19
CA TYR A 119 -5.53 2.16 14.07
C TYR A 119 -5.55 0.63 13.91
N MET A 120 -4.40 -0.03 14.09
CA MET A 120 -4.33 -1.49 14.11
C MET A 120 -5.18 -2.08 15.24
N LYS A 121 -5.16 -1.47 16.44
CA LYS A 121 -5.99 -1.92 17.56
C LYS A 121 -7.48 -1.84 17.22
N TYR A 122 -7.95 -0.73 16.65
CA TYR A 122 -9.35 -0.60 16.20
C TYR A 122 -9.70 -1.60 15.10
N SER A 123 -8.80 -1.79 14.14
CA SER A 123 -8.99 -2.78 13.06
C SER A 123 -9.13 -4.20 13.62
N THR A 124 -8.28 -4.59 14.58
CA THR A 124 -8.38 -5.90 15.25
C THR A 124 -9.70 -6.03 16.02
N GLN A 125 -10.10 -5.00 16.77
CA GLN A 125 -11.39 -5.01 17.46
C GLN A 125 -12.57 -5.19 16.50
N ILE A 126 -12.55 -4.53 15.36
CA ILE A 126 -13.60 -4.66 14.34
C ILE A 126 -13.56 -6.05 13.70
N TYR A 127 -12.36 -6.60 13.44
CA TYR A 127 -12.23 -7.97 12.96
C TYR A 127 -12.82 -8.98 13.95
N ASP A 128 -12.60 -8.79 15.26
CA ASP A 128 -13.19 -9.64 16.30
C ASP A 128 -14.75 -9.56 16.30
N ILE A 129 -15.34 -8.45 15.88
CA ILE A 129 -16.80 -8.34 15.69
C ILE A 129 -17.24 -9.21 14.51
N TYR A 130 -16.53 -9.16 13.37
CA TYR A 130 -16.85 -9.99 12.21
C TYR A 130 -16.73 -11.49 12.51
N LEU A 131 -15.75 -11.88 13.33
CA LEU A 131 -15.56 -13.29 13.78
C LEU A 131 -16.75 -13.86 14.56
N ARG A 132 -17.62 -13.04 15.08
CA ARG A 132 -18.87 -13.52 15.73
C ARG A 132 -19.89 -14.07 14.72
N TYR A 133 -19.71 -13.71 13.45
CA TYR A 133 -20.63 -14.04 12.37
C TYR A 133 -20.04 -15.04 11.38
N ILE A 134 -18.80 -14.87 11.02
CA ILE A 134 -18.12 -15.58 9.93
C ILE A 134 -16.84 -16.20 10.46
N ALA A 135 -16.54 -17.42 10.08
CA ALA A 135 -15.32 -18.11 10.44
C ALA A 135 -14.10 -17.52 9.72
N PRO A 136 -12.91 -17.53 10.31
CA PRO A 136 -11.72 -16.92 9.71
C PRO A 136 -11.31 -17.52 8.36
N GLU A 137 -11.62 -18.81 8.09
CA GLU A 137 -11.38 -19.47 6.81
C GLU A 137 -12.22 -18.91 5.66
N ASP A 138 -13.37 -18.30 5.95
CA ASP A 138 -14.26 -17.68 4.97
C ASP A 138 -14.09 -16.15 4.91
N MET A 139 -13.03 -15.63 5.53
CA MET A 139 -12.69 -14.19 5.51
C MET A 139 -11.33 -13.93 4.90
N HIS A 140 -11.24 -12.87 4.10
CA HIS A 140 -9.98 -12.33 3.60
C HIS A 140 -9.83 -10.87 4.04
N VAL A 141 -8.89 -10.58 4.95
CA VAL A 141 -8.53 -9.23 5.36
C VAL A 141 -7.70 -8.60 4.25
N TYR A 142 -8.37 -7.79 3.42
CA TYR A 142 -7.75 -7.15 2.26
C TYR A 142 -6.84 -5.98 2.65
N SER A 143 -7.28 -5.20 3.65
CA SER A 143 -6.51 -4.08 4.22
C SER A 143 -6.86 -3.87 5.69
N ILE A 144 -6.31 -2.83 6.31
CA ILE A 144 -6.61 -2.47 7.70
C ILE A 144 -8.08 -2.04 7.92
N ASP A 145 -8.77 -1.64 6.85
CA ASP A 145 -10.11 -1.09 6.87
C ASP A 145 -11.08 -1.83 5.94
N GLU A 146 -10.63 -2.88 5.26
CA GLU A 146 -11.42 -3.61 4.29
C GLU A 146 -11.31 -5.12 4.45
N VAL A 147 -12.45 -5.81 4.38
CA VAL A 147 -12.57 -7.26 4.49
C VAL A 147 -13.52 -7.82 3.42
N PHE A 148 -13.20 -9.01 2.90
CA PHE A 148 -14.09 -9.83 2.09
C PHE A 148 -14.52 -11.06 2.89
N MET A 149 -15.77 -11.47 2.71
CA MET A 149 -16.37 -12.61 3.40
C MET A 149 -17.19 -13.45 2.43
N ASP A 150 -16.99 -14.75 2.41
CA ASP A 150 -17.92 -15.68 1.77
C ASP A 150 -19.03 -16.02 2.76
N VAL A 151 -20.25 -15.59 2.45
CA VAL A 151 -21.39 -15.76 3.36
C VAL A 151 -22.36 -16.83 2.90
N THR A 152 -22.02 -17.59 1.85
CA THR A 152 -22.88 -18.55 1.17
C THR A 152 -23.58 -19.50 2.15
N HIS A 153 -22.82 -20.14 3.02
CA HIS A 153 -23.34 -21.14 3.94
C HIS A 153 -23.95 -20.54 5.21
N TYR A 154 -23.70 -19.26 5.51
CA TYR A 154 -24.13 -18.60 6.72
C TYR A 154 -25.56 -18.05 6.63
N LEU A 155 -26.02 -17.70 5.42
CA LEU A 155 -27.34 -17.09 5.21
C LEU A 155 -28.47 -17.99 5.69
N ASN A 156 -28.39 -19.29 5.40
CA ASN A 156 -29.35 -20.28 5.87
C ASN A 156 -29.28 -20.47 7.38
N THR A 157 -28.07 -20.46 7.96
CA THR A 157 -27.86 -20.62 9.41
C THR A 157 -28.44 -19.49 10.20
N TYR A 158 -28.27 -18.24 9.71
CA TYR A 158 -28.80 -17.06 10.38
C TYR A 158 -30.23 -16.70 9.97
N HIS A 159 -30.84 -17.40 8.97
CA HIS A 159 -32.12 -17.07 8.37
C HIS A 159 -32.19 -15.59 7.92
N MET A 160 -31.10 -15.08 7.32
CA MET A 160 -30.95 -13.70 6.86
C MET A 160 -30.59 -13.66 5.39
N THR A 161 -30.97 -12.60 4.73
CA THR A 161 -30.39 -12.23 3.43
C THR A 161 -28.96 -11.68 3.63
N ALA A 162 -28.14 -11.68 2.58
CA ALA A 162 -26.79 -11.10 2.63
C ALA A 162 -26.82 -9.62 3.04
N LYS A 163 -27.82 -8.88 2.60
CA LYS A 163 -28.04 -7.47 2.97
C LYS A 163 -28.34 -7.29 4.46
N GLU A 164 -29.19 -8.13 5.03
CA GLU A 164 -29.51 -8.10 6.47
C GLU A 164 -28.28 -8.46 7.31
N LEU A 165 -27.52 -9.47 6.89
CA LEU A 165 -26.29 -9.88 7.57
C LEU A 165 -25.22 -8.77 7.53
N ALA A 166 -24.98 -8.18 6.35
CA ALA A 166 -24.07 -7.04 6.20
C ALA A 166 -24.49 -5.83 7.06
N SER A 167 -25.79 -5.50 7.04
CA SER A 167 -26.35 -4.42 7.86
C SER A 167 -26.14 -4.68 9.34
N ARG A 168 -26.38 -5.90 9.81
CA ARG A 168 -26.18 -6.31 11.20
C ARG A 168 -24.74 -6.15 11.65
N MET A 169 -23.79 -6.65 10.86
CA MET A 169 -22.36 -6.53 11.15
C MET A 169 -21.92 -5.06 11.22
N ILE A 170 -22.37 -4.22 10.27
CA ILE A 170 -22.04 -2.79 10.27
C ILE A 170 -22.61 -2.07 11.48
N LEU A 171 -23.83 -2.41 11.87
CA LEU A 171 -24.47 -1.81 13.06
C LEU A 171 -23.74 -2.19 14.35
N ASP A 172 -23.31 -3.42 14.50
CA ASP A 172 -22.52 -3.85 15.66
C ASP A 172 -21.17 -3.14 15.70
N VAL A 173 -20.49 -3.00 14.55
CA VAL A 173 -19.26 -2.19 14.45
C VAL A 173 -19.52 -0.75 14.88
N MET A 174 -20.60 -0.14 14.39
CA MET A 174 -20.96 1.23 14.73
C MET A 174 -21.29 1.39 16.21
N GLN A 175 -22.00 0.45 16.80
CA GLN A 175 -22.36 0.48 18.23
C GLN A 175 -21.15 0.36 19.14
N GLU A 176 -20.18 -0.53 18.79
CA GLU A 176 -19.03 -0.79 19.65
C GLU A 176 -17.88 0.20 19.42
N THR A 177 -17.72 0.73 18.21
CA THR A 177 -16.58 1.60 17.85
C THR A 177 -16.97 3.02 17.48
N GLY A 178 -18.24 3.26 17.17
CA GLY A 178 -18.72 4.53 16.62
C GLY A 178 -18.25 4.79 15.18
N ILE A 179 -17.76 3.76 14.47
CA ILE A 179 -17.26 3.86 13.10
C ILE A 179 -18.28 3.19 12.17
N THR A 180 -18.72 3.89 11.14
CA THR A 180 -19.60 3.34 10.12
C THR A 180 -18.84 2.74 8.95
N ALA A 181 -19.50 1.92 8.15
CA ALA A 181 -18.94 1.25 7.00
C ALA A 181 -19.89 1.30 5.80
N THR A 182 -19.36 0.90 4.65
CA THR A 182 -20.11 0.67 3.42
C THR A 182 -19.93 -0.79 3.02
N ALA A 183 -20.94 -1.45 2.48
CA ALA A 183 -20.83 -2.82 2.01
C ALA A 183 -21.24 -2.97 0.54
N GLY A 184 -20.60 -3.94 -0.11
CA GLY A 184 -20.98 -4.45 -1.41
C GLY A 184 -21.25 -5.94 -1.33
N ILE A 185 -22.26 -6.41 -2.00
CA ILE A 185 -22.66 -7.82 -2.13
C ILE A 185 -22.51 -8.22 -3.59
N GLY A 186 -21.97 -9.38 -3.84
CA GLY A 186 -21.79 -9.89 -5.21
C GLY A 186 -21.69 -11.40 -5.29
N THR A 187 -21.92 -11.93 -6.49
CA THR A 187 -21.79 -13.35 -6.80
C THR A 187 -20.33 -13.82 -6.91
N ASN A 188 -19.39 -12.88 -6.87
CA ASN A 188 -17.94 -13.13 -6.83
C ASN A 188 -17.21 -11.97 -6.15
N LEU A 189 -15.91 -12.12 -5.89
CA LEU A 189 -15.07 -11.13 -5.19
C LEU A 189 -14.96 -9.80 -5.95
N TYR A 190 -14.94 -9.84 -7.29
CA TYR A 190 -14.90 -8.62 -8.08
C TYR A 190 -16.21 -7.82 -7.98
N LEU A 191 -17.34 -8.48 -8.13
CA LEU A 191 -18.64 -7.82 -8.08
C LEU A 191 -18.98 -7.25 -6.72
N CYS A 192 -18.67 -7.95 -5.61
CA CYS A 192 -18.89 -7.38 -4.28
C CYS A 192 -17.99 -6.14 -4.03
N LYS A 193 -16.74 -6.16 -4.50
CA LYS A 193 -15.82 -5.01 -4.42
C LYS A 193 -16.33 -3.82 -5.23
N VAL A 194 -16.73 -4.02 -6.46
CA VAL A 194 -17.24 -2.96 -7.36
C VAL A 194 -18.61 -2.43 -6.88
N ALA A 195 -19.47 -3.30 -6.35
CA ALA A 195 -20.70 -2.88 -5.70
C ALA A 195 -20.41 -1.90 -4.54
N MET A 196 -19.43 -2.23 -3.69
CA MET A 196 -19.03 -1.40 -2.56
C MET A 196 -18.38 -0.08 -3.02
N ASP A 197 -17.43 -0.12 -3.94
CA ASP A 197 -16.61 1.03 -4.31
C ASP A 197 -17.32 2.03 -5.21
N ILE A 198 -18.20 1.57 -6.10
CA ILE A 198 -18.85 2.42 -7.09
C ILE A 198 -20.32 2.64 -6.71
N VAL A 199 -21.10 1.54 -6.58
CA VAL A 199 -22.57 1.67 -6.46
C VAL A 199 -22.98 2.13 -5.07
N ALA A 200 -22.49 1.52 -4.01
CA ALA A 200 -22.90 1.83 -2.63
C ALA A 200 -22.60 3.27 -2.20
N LYS A 201 -21.56 3.89 -2.78
CA LYS A 201 -21.23 5.31 -2.52
C LYS A 201 -22.32 6.28 -2.98
N HIS A 202 -23.11 5.88 -3.99
CA HIS A 202 -24.17 6.69 -4.60
C HIS A 202 -25.59 6.28 -4.15
N VAL A 203 -25.72 5.15 -3.41
CA VAL A 203 -27.00 4.73 -2.84
C VAL A 203 -27.35 5.59 -1.62
N ALA A 204 -28.61 5.94 -1.49
CA ALA A 204 -29.13 6.59 -0.27
C ALA A 204 -28.92 5.66 0.94
N PRO A 205 -28.52 6.18 2.10
CA PRO A 205 -28.42 5.37 3.31
C PRO A 205 -29.80 4.83 3.70
N ASP A 206 -29.83 3.65 4.32
CA ASP A 206 -31.04 3.11 4.93
C ASP A 206 -31.44 3.90 6.21
N ALA A 207 -32.51 3.45 6.91
CA ALA A 207 -32.97 4.07 8.13
C ALA A 207 -31.89 4.14 9.26
N ASN A 208 -30.89 3.28 9.20
CA ASN A 208 -29.80 3.21 10.16
C ASN A 208 -28.52 3.93 9.66
N GLY A 209 -28.58 4.61 8.51
CA GLY A 209 -27.43 5.29 7.91
C GLY A 209 -26.46 4.38 7.12
N VAL A 210 -26.77 3.09 6.98
CA VAL A 210 -25.94 2.10 6.30
C VAL A 210 -26.15 2.17 4.79
N ARG A 211 -25.07 2.01 4.03
CA ARG A 211 -25.07 1.98 2.55
C ARG A 211 -24.62 0.62 2.07
N ILE A 212 -25.50 -0.09 1.40
CA ILE A 212 -25.22 -1.41 0.83
C ILE A 212 -25.68 -1.44 -0.63
N ALA A 213 -24.86 -1.97 -1.50
CA ALA A 213 -25.21 -2.25 -2.89
C ALA A 213 -25.00 -3.73 -3.21
N GLU A 214 -25.74 -4.23 -4.18
CA GLU A 214 -25.69 -5.62 -4.62
C GLU A 214 -25.56 -5.68 -6.14
N LEU A 215 -24.66 -6.52 -6.65
CA LEU A 215 -24.44 -6.76 -8.07
C LEU A 215 -24.32 -8.26 -8.36
N ASP A 216 -25.01 -8.68 -9.39
CA ASP A 216 -24.71 -9.85 -10.18
C ASP A 216 -24.10 -9.44 -11.54
N GLU A 217 -23.70 -10.39 -12.36
CA GLU A 217 -23.07 -10.14 -13.67
C GLU A 217 -23.97 -9.30 -14.59
N MET A 218 -25.27 -9.55 -14.58
CA MET A 218 -26.22 -8.86 -15.46
C MET A 218 -26.50 -7.43 -14.99
N THR A 219 -26.68 -7.22 -13.70
CA THR A 219 -26.86 -5.89 -13.12
C THR A 219 -25.58 -5.06 -13.23
N TYR A 220 -24.40 -5.68 -13.07
CA TYR A 220 -23.11 -5.05 -13.32
C TYR A 220 -23.01 -4.52 -14.76
N ARG A 221 -23.27 -5.36 -15.76
CA ARG A 221 -23.22 -4.96 -17.16
C ARG A 221 -24.20 -3.83 -17.48
N LYS A 222 -25.43 -3.94 -16.93
CA LYS A 222 -26.47 -2.94 -17.15
C LYS A 222 -26.14 -1.58 -16.52
N LEU A 223 -25.56 -1.57 -15.33
CA LEU A 223 -25.32 -0.34 -14.56
C LEU A 223 -23.94 0.27 -14.82
N LEU A 224 -22.90 -0.54 -15.01
CA LEU A 224 -21.51 -0.09 -14.93
C LEU A 224 -20.70 -0.23 -16.22
N TRP A 225 -21.22 -0.89 -17.28
CA TRP A 225 -20.50 -0.99 -18.54
C TRP A 225 -20.20 0.37 -19.19
N SER A 226 -20.99 1.40 -18.91
CA SER A 226 -20.76 2.77 -19.39
C SER A 226 -20.11 3.69 -18.37
N HIS A 227 -19.81 3.19 -17.17
CA HIS A 227 -19.22 4.00 -16.10
C HIS A 227 -17.82 4.50 -16.44
N ARG A 228 -17.51 5.72 -16.01
CA ARG A 228 -16.22 6.37 -16.12
C ARG A 228 -15.88 7.10 -14.81
N PRO A 229 -14.60 7.20 -14.46
CA PRO A 229 -13.41 6.73 -15.16
C PRO A 229 -13.13 5.24 -14.92
N LEU A 230 -12.35 4.60 -15.80
CA LEU A 230 -11.93 3.21 -15.66
C LEU A 230 -11.16 2.93 -14.34
N THR A 231 -10.52 3.95 -13.77
CA THR A 231 -9.76 3.82 -12.50
C THR A 231 -10.63 3.61 -11.27
N ASP A 232 -11.94 3.71 -11.38
CA ASP A 232 -12.86 3.38 -10.28
C ASP A 232 -13.05 1.87 -10.13
N PHE A 233 -12.75 1.11 -11.19
CA PHE A 233 -12.82 -0.34 -11.16
C PHE A 233 -11.59 -0.97 -10.51
N TRP A 234 -11.83 -1.96 -9.69
CA TRP A 234 -10.78 -2.72 -9.04
C TRP A 234 -9.76 -3.27 -10.04
N ARG A 235 -8.49 -3.18 -9.71
CA ARG A 235 -7.33 -3.56 -10.53
C ARG A 235 -7.07 -2.73 -11.79
N VAL A 236 -7.83 -1.71 -12.08
CA VAL A 236 -7.55 -0.78 -13.17
C VAL A 236 -6.85 0.48 -12.66
N GLY A 237 -5.53 0.50 -12.74
CA GLY A 237 -4.72 1.66 -12.35
C GLY A 237 -4.54 2.68 -13.50
N HIS A 238 -3.93 3.82 -13.18
CA HIS A 238 -3.67 4.89 -14.17
C HIS A 238 -2.90 4.42 -15.42
N GLY A 239 -1.97 3.46 -15.27
CA GLY A 239 -1.21 2.90 -16.39
C GLY A 239 -2.10 2.10 -17.36
N TYR A 240 -3.03 1.31 -16.83
CA TYR A 240 -4.01 0.58 -17.62
C TYR A 240 -4.97 1.54 -18.31
N ARG A 241 -5.58 2.46 -17.55
CA ARG A 241 -6.46 3.49 -18.10
C ARG A 241 -5.81 4.23 -19.26
N LYS A 242 -4.58 4.73 -19.08
CA LYS A 242 -3.88 5.48 -20.13
C LYS A 242 -3.74 4.68 -21.42
N LYS A 243 -3.26 3.43 -21.35
CA LYS A 243 -3.11 2.57 -22.52
C LYS A 243 -4.44 2.28 -23.20
N LEU A 244 -5.51 2.02 -22.43
CA LEU A 244 -6.84 1.77 -22.94
C LEU A 244 -7.43 2.99 -23.64
N GLU A 245 -7.35 4.16 -23.01
CA GLU A 245 -7.83 5.43 -23.58
C GLU A 245 -7.06 5.81 -24.86
N GLU A 246 -5.74 5.57 -24.92
CA GLU A 246 -4.92 5.75 -26.13
C GLU A 246 -5.35 4.82 -27.27
N ALA A 247 -5.90 3.64 -26.96
CA ALA A 247 -6.47 2.70 -27.90
C ALA A 247 -7.95 2.95 -28.22
N GLY A 248 -8.58 3.98 -27.62
CA GLY A 248 -10.00 4.31 -27.84
C GLY A 248 -10.98 3.49 -26.97
N LEU A 249 -10.50 2.77 -25.96
CA LEU A 249 -11.31 1.98 -25.02
C LEU A 249 -11.48 2.79 -23.70
N TYR A 250 -12.69 3.24 -23.42
CA TYR A 250 -12.96 4.18 -22.33
C TYR A 250 -13.78 3.60 -21.19
N THR A 251 -14.40 2.43 -21.40
CA THR A 251 -15.34 1.80 -20.47
C THR A 251 -15.11 0.29 -20.38
N MET A 252 -15.60 -0.35 -19.30
CA MET A 252 -15.56 -1.81 -19.20
C MET A 252 -16.39 -2.49 -20.32
N GLY A 253 -17.48 -1.87 -20.74
CA GLY A 253 -18.25 -2.33 -21.89
C GLY A 253 -17.48 -2.27 -23.22
N ASP A 254 -16.57 -1.30 -23.40
CA ASP A 254 -15.71 -1.25 -24.58
C ASP A 254 -14.69 -2.40 -24.56
N ILE A 255 -14.12 -2.69 -23.39
CA ILE A 255 -13.18 -3.80 -23.21
C ILE A 255 -13.87 -5.14 -23.46
N ALA A 256 -15.06 -5.34 -22.88
CA ALA A 256 -15.85 -6.56 -23.09
C ALA A 256 -16.21 -6.77 -24.57
N ARG A 257 -16.62 -5.73 -25.29
CA ARG A 257 -16.89 -5.81 -26.73
C ARG A 257 -15.63 -6.05 -27.55
N CYS A 258 -14.51 -5.44 -27.15
CA CYS A 258 -13.22 -5.68 -27.79
C CYS A 258 -12.82 -7.15 -27.70
N SER A 259 -13.04 -7.81 -26.56
CA SER A 259 -12.62 -9.21 -26.34
C SER A 259 -13.37 -10.26 -27.21
N ILE A 260 -14.47 -9.87 -27.84
CA ILE A 260 -15.26 -10.76 -28.73
C ILE A 260 -15.20 -10.34 -30.19
N GLY A 261 -14.29 -9.41 -30.56
CA GLY A 261 -14.06 -9.02 -31.93
C GLY A 261 -13.41 -10.17 -32.72
N GLU A 262 -13.70 -10.22 -34.02
CA GLU A 262 -13.13 -11.22 -34.91
C GLU A 262 -11.63 -10.95 -35.17
N GLU A 263 -10.86 -11.96 -35.60
CA GLU A 263 -9.42 -11.86 -35.86
C GLU A 263 -9.02 -10.72 -36.80
N TRP A 264 -9.89 -10.39 -37.74
CA TRP A 264 -9.66 -9.29 -38.72
C TRP A 264 -10.10 -7.91 -38.22
N ASP A 265 -10.77 -7.83 -37.10
CA ASP A 265 -11.18 -6.55 -36.50
C ASP A 265 -9.99 -5.88 -35.79
N TYR A 266 -9.95 -4.54 -35.85
CA TYR A 266 -8.95 -3.79 -35.07
C TYR A 266 -9.13 -3.97 -33.57
N TYR A 267 -10.39 -4.01 -33.12
CA TYR A 267 -10.76 -4.26 -31.73
C TYR A 267 -11.07 -5.75 -31.55
N ASN A 268 -10.07 -6.49 -31.11
CA ASN A 268 -10.17 -7.91 -30.80
C ASN A 268 -9.36 -8.26 -29.55
N GLU A 269 -9.40 -9.50 -29.14
CA GLU A 269 -8.71 -9.99 -27.93
C GLU A 269 -7.18 -9.81 -28.05
N GLU A 270 -6.60 -10.00 -29.24
CA GLU A 270 -5.15 -9.85 -29.45
C GLU A 270 -4.66 -8.43 -29.12
N LEU A 271 -5.45 -7.41 -29.38
CA LEU A 271 -5.13 -6.03 -29.02
C LEU A 271 -4.93 -5.90 -27.51
N LEU A 272 -5.78 -6.54 -26.70
CA LEU A 272 -5.70 -6.52 -25.24
C LEU A 272 -4.46 -7.27 -24.73
N TYR A 273 -4.18 -8.46 -25.31
CA TYR A 273 -2.97 -9.22 -24.99
C TYR A 273 -1.68 -8.50 -25.39
N LYS A 274 -1.68 -7.80 -26.51
CA LYS A 274 -0.54 -6.97 -26.95
C LYS A 274 -0.26 -5.83 -25.95
N MET A 275 -1.28 -5.26 -25.35
CA MET A 275 -1.13 -4.17 -24.39
C MET A 275 -0.72 -4.64 -22.99
N PHE A 276 -1.24 -5.79 -22.54
CA PHE A 276 -1.19 -6.20 -21.13
C PHE A 276 -0.58 -7.60 -20.89
N GLY A 277 -0.26 -8.34 -21.97
CA GLY A 277 0.20 -9.73 -21.86
C GLY A 277 -0.86 -10.60 -21.17
N ILE A 278 -0.44 -11.57 -20.38
CA ILE A 278 -1.34 -12.48 -19.65
C ILE A 278 -2.33 -11.77 -18.73
N ASN A 279 -2.00 -10.56 -18.26
CA ASN A 279 -2.91 -9.77 -17.44
C ASN A 279 -4.17 -9.28 -18.21
N ALA A 280 -4.22 -9.46 -19.54
CA ALA A 280 -5.42 -9.19 -20.32
C ALA A 280 -6.58 -10.12 -19.92
N GLU A 281 -6.30 -11.38 -19.56
CA GLU A 281 -7.32 -12.35 -19.11
C GLU A 281 -8.13 -11.79 -17.94
N LEU A 282 -7.44 -11.40 -16.87
CA LEU A 282 -8.11 -10.83 -15.71
C LEU A 282 -8.90 -9.56 -16.05
N LEU A 283 -8.39 -8.71 -16.95
CA LEU A 283 -9.07 -7.48 -17.36
C LEU A 283 -10.33 -7.81 -18.17
N ILE A 284 -10.28 -8.80 -19.04
CA ILE A 284 -11.42 -9.28 -19.84
C ILE A 284 -12.48 -9.88 -18.92
N ASP A 285 -12.08 -10.79 -18.03
CA ASP A 285 -12.98 -11.42 -17.07
C ASP A 285 -13.72 -10.36 -16.24
N HIS A 286 -13.00 -9.41 -15.67
CA HIS A 286 -13.58 -8.30 -14.92
C HIS A 286 -14.49 -7.41 -15.78
N ALA A 287 -14.18 -7.21 -17.06
CA ALA A 287 -15.05 -6.46 -17.96
C ALA A 287 -16.39 -7.18 -18.19
N TRP A 288 -16.39 -8.49 -18.15
CA TRP A 288 -17.61 -9.32 -18.20
C TRP A 288 -18.30 -9.49 -16.84
N GLY A 289 -17.67 -9.08 -15.75
CA GLY A 289 -18.15 -9.25 -14.37
C GLY A 289 -17.86 -10.64 -13.81
N TYR A 290 -16.87 -11.33 -14.36
CA TYR A 290 -16.45 -12.65 -13.93
C TYR A 290 -15.19 -12.60 -13.07
N GLU A 291 -15.12 -13.40 -12.02
CA GLU A 291 -13.95 -13.61 -11.17
C GLU A 291 -14.02 -15.03 -10.61
N PRO A 292 -13.16 -15.94 -11.07
CA PRO A 292 -13.17 -17.34 -10.64
C PRO A 292 -12.52 -17.57 -9.28
N VAL A 293 -11.67 -16.62 -8.80
CA VAL A 293 -10.91 -16.79 -7.56
C VAL A 293 -11.83 -16.70 -6.35
N THR A 294 -11.70 -17.69 -5.47
CA THR A 294 -12.41 -17.77 -4.19
C THR A 294 -11.51 -17.36 -3.02
N ILE A 295 -12.09 -17.17 -1.82
CA ILE A 295 -11.30 -16.95 -0.59
C ILE A 295 -10.41 -18.15 -0.30
N ALA A 296 -10.89 -19.36 -0.55
CA ALA A 296 -10.09 -20.58 -0.38
C ALA A 296 -8.85 -20.61 -1.30
N ASP A 297 -8.98 -20.17 -2.56
CA ASP A 297 -7.85 -20.04 -3.46
C ASP A 297 -6.82 -19.02 -2.98
N ILE A 298 -7.29 -17.86 -2.48
CA ILE A 298 -6.41 -16.83 -1.90
C ILE A 298 -5.64 -17.39 -0.70
N MET A 299 -6.32 -18.11 0.19
CA MET A 299 -5.71 -18.71 1.38
C MET A 299 -4.72 -19.83 1.02
N GLY A 300 -5.02 -20.60 -0.02
CA GLY A 300 -4.17 -21.69 -0.53
C GLY A 300 -2.99 -21.23 -1.39
N TYR A 301 -3.00 -19.97 -1.86
CA TYR A 301 -1.98 -19.48 -2.77
C TYR A 301 -0.61 -19.36 -2.12
N LYS A 302 0.38 -20.00 -2.72
CA LYS A 302 1.80 -19.90 -2.35
C LYS A 302 2.56 -19.33 -3.55
N PRO A 303 3.12 -18.12 -3.45
CA PRO A 303 3.89 -17.55 -4.55
C PRO A 303 5.14 -18.39 -4.81
N GLU A 304 5.45 -18.61 -6.10
CA GLU A 304 6.67 -19.32 -6.53
C GLU A 304 7.94 -18.56 -6.17
N THR A 305 7.88 -17.24 -6.20
CA THR A 305 9.00 -16.36 -5.86
C THR A 305 8.57 -15.34 -4.83
N ASN A 306 9.36 -15.21 -3.79
CA ASN A 306 9.14 -14.24 -2.73
C ASN A 306 10.21 -13.14 -2.78
N SER A 307 9.80 -11.94 -2.43
CA SER A 307 10.72 -10.83 -2.17
C SER A 307 10.34 -10.11 -0.89
N ILE A 308 11.35 -9.62 -0.17
CA ILE A 308 11.16 -8.74 0.99
C ILE A 308 11.89 -7.44 0.69
N GLY A 309 11.16 -6.33 0.73
CA GLY A 309 11.74 -5.02 0.44
C GLY A 309 11.37 -3.97 1.47
N SER A 310 12.22 -2.97 1.57
CA SER A 310 12.00 -1.79 2.38
C SER A 310 12.34 -0.55 1.57
N GLY A 311 11.46 0.46 1.64
CA GLY A 311 11.65 1.75 0.98
C GLY A 311 11.58 2.92 1.96
N GLN A 312 12.31 3.99 1.66
CA GLN A 312 12.28 5.23 2.42
C GLN A 312 12.31 6.43 1.50
N VAL A 313 11.46 7.41 1.76
CA VAL A 313 11.57 8.76 1.20
C VAL A 313 12.18 9.65 2.27
N LEU A 314 13.35 10.23 1.96
CA LEU A 314 14.09 11.10 2.87
C LEU A 314 13.34 12.43 3.06
N HIS A 315 13.41 13.02 4.23
CA HIS A 315 12.73 14.29 4.53
C HIS A 315 13.38 15.50 3.82
N CYS A 316 14.68 15.43 3.53
CA CYS A 316 15.44 16.38 2.70
C CYS A 316 16.34 15.61 1.72
N PRO A 317 16.89 16.26 0.68
CA PRO A 317 17.87 15.63 -0.19
C PRO A 317 19.15 15.29 0.56
N TYR A 318 19.70 14.10 0.34
CA TYR A 318 20.96 13.62 0.92
C TYR A 318 22.03 13.50 -0.15
N ASP A 319 23.26 13.82 0.22
CA ASP A 319 24.44 13.56 -0.59
C ASP A 319 24.78 12.06 -0.63
N PHE A 320 25.84 11.72 -1.38
CA PHE A 320 26.28 10.35 -1.56
C PHE A 320 26.64 9.66 -0.24
N GLU A 321 27.40 10.30 0.67
CA GLU A 321 27.86 9.67 1.90
C GLU A 321 26.73 9.49 2.93
N LYS A 322 25.86 10.49 3.10
CA LYS A 322 24.68 10.36 3.95
C LYS A 322 23.71 9.31 3.40
N THR A 323 23.56 9.21 2.08
CA THR A 323 22.73 8.16 1.49
C THR A 323 23.32 6.77 1.69
N LYS A 324 24.65 6.63 1.59
CA LYS A 324 25.35 5.36 1.87
C LYS A 324 25.09 4.88 3.30
N LEU A 325 25.06 5.79 4.28
CA LEU A 325 24.66 5.48 5.65
C LEU A 325 23.23 4.94 5.73
N ILE A 326 22.28 5.56 5.02
CA ILE A 326 20.89 5.08 4.96
C ILE A 326 20.81 3.69 4.34
N VAL A 327 21.53 3.43 3.24
CA VAL A 327 21.59 2.11 2.61
C VAL A 327 22.11 1.05 3.60
N ARG A 328 23.13 1.36 4.40
CA ARG A 328 23.63 0.48 5.47
C ARG A 328 22.56 0.19 6.50
N GLU A 329 21.88 1.22 7.02
CA GLU A 329 20.80 1.07 8.01
C GLU A 329 19.65 0.20 7.49
N MET A 330 19.24 0.44 6.24
CA MET A 330 18.15 -0.31 5.61
C MET A 330 18.53 -1.76 5.34
N THR A 331 19.77 -2.01 4.93
CA THR A 331 20.30 -3.37 4.73
C THR A 331 20.37 -4.14 6.04
N ASP A 332 20.86 -3.53 7.12
CA ASP A 332 20.87 -4.13 8.45
C ASP A 332 19.46 -4.53 8.93
N ALA A 333 18.47 -3.66 8.71
CA ALA A 333 17.09 -3.94 9.08
C ALA A 333 16.50 -5.07 8.22
N LEU A 334 16.76 -5.06 6.91
CA LEU A 334 16.31 -6.10 5.99
C LEU A 334 16.87 -7.48 6.35
N VAL A 335 18.17 -7.54 6.69
CA VAL A 335 18.81 -8.79 7.11
C VAL A 335 18.21 -9.32 8.42
N LEU A 336 17.96 -8.45 9.40
CA LEU A 336 17.30 -8.86 10.64
C LEU A 336 15.87 -9.37 10.39
N ASP A 337 15.14 -8.80 9.44
CA ASP A 337 13.81 -9.28 9.04
C ASP A 337 13.88 -10.67 8.37
N LEU A 338 14.89 -10.91 7.51
CA LEU A 338 15.17 -12.24 6.95
C LEU A 338 15.44 -13.26 8.05
N VAL A 339 16.30 -12.92 9.00
CA VAL A 339 16.65 -13.80 10.13
C VAL A 339 15.44 -14.11 11.02
N GLU A 340 14.63 -13.10 11.35
CA GLU A 340 13.41 -13.27 12.16
C GLU A 340 12.41 -14.22 11.50
N LYS A 341 12.32 -14.17 10.16
CA LYS A 341 11.41 -15.01 9.36
C LYS A 341 12.01 -16.33 8.91
N GLN A 342 13.25 -16.64 9.31
CA GLN A 342 14.01 -17.84 8.89
C GLN A 342 14.14 -17.94 7.36
N LEU A 343 14.42 -16.82 6.70
CA LEU A 343 14.51 -16.69 5.26
C LEU A 343 15.95 -16.37 4.82
N VAL A 344 16.30 -16.81 3.62
CA VAL A 344 17.58 -16.52 2.96
C VAL A 344 17.37 -16.04 1.54
N THR A 345 18.36 -15.32 1.00
CA THR A 345 18.34 -14.77 -0.36
C THR A 345 19.70 -14.93 -1.03
N ASP A 346 19.70 -15.00 -2.36
CA ASP A 346 20.90 -14.92 -3.19
C ASP A 346 20.93 -13.67 -4.09
N GLN A 347 19.94 -12.76 -3.94
CA GLN A 347 19.88 -11.59 -4.81
C GLN A 347 19.32 -10.37 -4.06
N ILE A 348 20.06 -9.25 -4.14
CA ILE A 348 19.61 -7.95 -3.61
C ILE A 348 19.46 -6.95 -4.76
N VAL A 349 18.35 -6.21 -4.72
CA VAL A 349 18.08 -5.10 -5.65
C VAL A 349 18.14 -3.78 -4.88
N LEU A 350 18.84 -2.81 -5.45
CA LEU A 350 18.95 -1.45 -4.94
C LEU A 350 18.36 -0.48 -5.96
N ASP A 351 17.45 0.38 -5.50
CA ASP A 351 16.84 1.45 -6.29
C ASP A 351 16.99 2.79 -5.54
N ILE A 352 17.64 3.76 -6.21
CA ILE A 352 17.97 5.07 -5.66
C ILE A 352 17.34 6.15 -6.52
N GLY A 353 16.34 6.83 -5.96
CA GLY A 353 15.66 7.94 -6.61
C GLY A 353 16.30 9.28 -6.27
N TYR A 354 16.66 10.03 -7.30
CA TYR A 354 17.27 11.36 -7.15
C TYR A 354 16.24 12.45 -6.90
N ASP A 355 16.68 13.54 -6.25
CA ASP A 355 15.81 14.69 -5.98
C ASP A 355 15.67 15.61 -7.19
N ILE A 356 14.54 16.32 -7.27
CA ILE A 356 14.28 17.34 -8.29
C ILE A 356 15.30 18.50 -8.22
N GLU A 357 15.84 18.77 -7.05
CA GLU A 357 16.85 19.82 -6.83
C GLU A 357 18.06 19.66 -7.76
N ASN A 358 18.40 18.46 -8.14
CA ASN A 358 19.46 18.19 -9.11
C ASN A 358 19.25 18.88 -10.47
N LEU A 359 18.00 19.15 -10.85
CA LEU A 359 17.64 19.79 -12.10
C LEU A 359 17.24 21.27 -11.94
N THR A 360 16.85 21.67 -10.72
CA THR A 360 16.45 23.05 -10.41
C THR A 360 17.60 23.89 -9.86
N ASN A 361 18.61 23.28 -9.25
CA ASN A 361 19.85 23.94 -8.83
C ASN A 361 20.79 24.10 -10.03
N PRO A 362 21.12 25.33 -10.46
CA PRO A 362 21.95 25.58 -11.66
C PRO A 362 23.34 24.94 -11.60
N ASP A 363 23.95 24.86 -10.41
CA ASP A 363 25.31 24.36 -10.23
C ASP A 363 25.39 22.83 -10.37
N ILE A 364 24.36 22.13 -9.91
CA ILE A 364 24.24 20.68 -10.08
C ILE A 364 23.79 20.38 -11.51
N ARG A 365 22.80 21.12 -12.01
CA ARG A 365 22.24 20.91 -13.36
C ARG A 365 23.28 21.05 -14.47
N LYS A 366 24.20 21.98 -14.37
CA LYS A 366 25.30 22.17 -15.33
C LYS A 366 26.23 20.95 -15.44
N LYS A 367 26.38 20.20 -14.37
CA LYS A 367 27.27 19.02 -14.29
C LYS A 367 26.58 17.71 -14.69
N TYR A 368 25.23 17.70 -14.70
CA TYR A 368 24.48 16.50 -15.00
C TYR A 368 24.10 16.44 -16.49
N HIS A 369 24.61 15.41 -17.17
CA HIS A 369 24.38 15.14 -18.60
C HIS A 369 23.64 13.81 -18.83
N GLY A 370 23.15 13.17 -17.75
CA GLY A 370 22.46 11.90 -17.83
C GLY A 370 21.00 12.02 -18.28
N GLU A 371 20.34 10.89 -18.37
CA GLU A 371 18.93 10.77 -18.77
C GLU A 371 18.02 11.40 -17.72
N VAL A 372 17.03 12.18 -18.19
CA VAL A 372 15.98 12.80 -17.36
C VAL A 372 14.67 12.12 -17.65
N LYS A 373 13.91 11.76 -16.60
CA LYS A 373 12.59 11.14 -16.70
C LYS A 373 11.54 11.94 -15.94
N ALA A 374 10.30 11.88 -16.40
CA ALA A 374 9.16 12.36 -15.63
C ALA A 374 8.82 11.32 -14.53
N ASP A 375 8.68 11.79 -13.29
CA ASP A 375 8.14 10.98 -12.22
C ASP A 375 6.61 10.80 -12.37
N ARG A 376 5.99 10.03 -11.49
CA ARG A 376 4.54 9.79 -11.54
C ARG A 376 3.67 11.05 -11.37
N TYR A 377 4.27 12.16 -10.95
CA TYR A 377 3.62 13.47 -10.82
C TYR A 377 3.92 14.40 -12.00
N GLY A 378 4.57 13.89 -13.05
CA GLY A 378 4.98 14.67 -14.22
C GLY A 378 6.18 15.59 -13.99
N ARG A 379 6.89 15.49 -12.86
CA ARG A 379 8.06 16.31 -12.57
C ARG A 379 9.30 15.65 -13.17
N PHE A 380 10.13 16.45 -13.83
CA PHE A 380 11.40 15.96 -14.35
C PHE A 380 12.42 15.76 -13.22
N VAL A 381 13.02 14.57 -13.19
CA VAL A 381 14.07 14.17 -12.26
C VAL A 381 15.16 13.40 -13.00
N PRO A 382 16.40 13.34 -12.51
CA PRO A 382 17.38 12.41 -13.04
C PRO A 382 16.87 10.99 -13.01
N LYS A 383 17.19 10.19 -14.02
CA LYS A 383 16.86 8.76 -14.02
C LYS A 383 17.42 8.12 -12.77
N HIS A 384 16.59 7.37 -12.06
CA HIS A 384 16.99 6.67 -10.84
C HIS A 384 18.10 5.65 -11.13
N ALA A 385 19.00 5.46 -10.18
CA ALA A 385 19.96 4.40 -10.21
C ALA A 385 19.31 3.10 -9.76
N HIS A 386 19.44 2.06 -10.57
CA HIS A 386 18.87 0.75 -10.32
C HIS A 386 19.91 -0.31 -10.62
N GLY A 387 20.02 -1.30 -9.76
CA GLY A 387 20.94 -2.40 -9.97
C GLY A 387 20.64 -3.60 -9.09
N THR A 388 21.24 -4.71 -9.47
CA THR A 388 21.11 -6.00 -8.80
C THR A 388 22.49 -6.52 -8.41
N ALA A 389 22.63 -7.01 -7.19
CA ALA A 389 23.77 -7.79 -6.71
C ALA A 389 23.32 -9.23 -6.51
N ASN A 390 24.04 -10.18 -7.13
CA ASN A 390 23.88 -11.60 -6.90
C ASN A 390 24.94 -12.05 -5.88
N LEU A 391 24.54 -12.96 -4.99
CA LEU A 391 25.40 -13.60 -4.02
C LEU A 391 25.70 -15.04 -4.50
N ASP A 392 26.87 -15.55 -4.19
CA ASP A 392 27.27 -16.89 -4.61
C ASP A 392 26.43 -18.00 -3.96
N THR A 393 25.89 -17.74 -2.78
CA THR A 393 25.06 -18.69 -2.02
C THR A 393 23.88 -17.97 -1.38
N LYS A 394 22.78 -18.69 -1.17
CA LYS A 394 21.65 -18.20 -0.39
C LYS A 394 22.05 -17.99 1.07
N THR A 395 21.84 -16.80 1.59
CA THR A 395 22.31 -16.40 2.90
C THR A 395 21.45 -15.34 3.57
N SER A 396 21.52 -15.26 4.90
CA SER A 396 21.06 -14.15 5.74
C SER A 396 22.23 -13.52 6.52
N SER A 397 23.47 -13.70 6.05
CA SER A 397 24.65 -13.06 6.65
C SER A 397 24.66 -11.55 6.40
N THR A 398 24.68 -10.76 7.47
CA THR A 398 24.81 -9.30 7.41
C THR A 398 26.07 -8.88 6.66
N ALA A 399 27.20 -9.55 6.90
CA ALA A 399 28.46 -9.21 6.29
C ALA A 399 28.39 -9.38 4.76
N LYS A 400 27.99 -10.57 4.28
CA LYS A 400 27.91 -10.88 2.85
C LYS A 400 26.93 -9.96 2.11
N ILE A 401 25.73 -9.78 2.66
CA ILE A 401 24.71 -8.93 2.05
C ILE A 401 25.14 -7.46 2.07
N MET A 402 25.71 -6.98 3.16
CA MET A 402 26.18 -5.59 3.30
C MET A 402 27.28 -5.27 2.30
N ASP A 403 28.29 -6.14 2.19
CA ASP A 403 29.40 -5.95 1.24
C ASP A 403 28.87 -5.87 -0.20
N ALA A 404 28.01 -6.81 -0.60
CA ALA A 404 27.41 -6.83 -1.92
C ALA A 404 26.56 -5.58 -2.23
N VAL A 405 25.77 -5.10 -1.25
CA VAL A 405 24.94 -3.91 -1.41
C VAL A 405 25.80 -2.64 -1.51
N LEU A 406 26.84 -2.53 -0.71
CA LEU A 406 27.73 -1.36 -0.74
C LEU A 406 28.56 -1.28 -2.01
N ASP A 407 29.06 -2.42 -2.49
CA ASP A 407 29.74 -2.50 -3.79
C ASP A 407 28.80 -2.11 -4.94
N LEU A 408 27.53 -2.60 -4.89
CA LEU A 408 26.52 -2.21 -5.85
C LEU A 408 26.23 -0.71 -5.78
N TYR A 409 26.08 -0.14 -4.58
CA TYR A 409 25.84 1.28 -4.36
C TYR A 409 26.94 2.15 -4.99
N GLU A 410 28.21 1.85 -4.69
CA GLU A 410 29.37 2.57 -5.23
C GLU A 410 29.43 2.52 -6.76
N ARG A 411 28.97 1.43 -7.36
CA ARG A 411 29.00 1.21 -8.81
C ARG A 411 27.91 1.95 -9.56
N ILE A 412 26.67 2.03 -8.98
CA ILE A 412 25.51 2.53 -9.72
C ILE A 412 25.12 3.96 -9.39
N VAL A 413 25.49 4.48 -8.21
CA VAL A 413 25.03 5.80 -7.74
C VAL A 413 25.98 6.90 -8.17
N ASP A 414 25.42 7.96 -8.78
CA ASP A 414 26.21 9.15 -9.13
C ASP A 414 26.54 9.96 -7.88
N LYS A 415 27.83 10.14 -7.62
CA LYS A 415 28.37 10.83 -6.44
C LYS A 415 28.05 12.33 -6.38
N ASN A 416 27.64 12.92 -7.50
CA ASN A 416 27.37 14.34 -7.60
C ASN A 416 25.89 14.68 -7.44
N LEU A 417 25.02 13.68 -7.35
CA LEU A 417 23.58 13.88 -7.29
C LEU A 417 23.04 13.72 -5.87
N LEU A 418 22.04 14.55 -5.57
CA LEU A 418 21.28 14.49 -4.35
C LEU A 418 20.19 13.42 -4.45
N VAL A 419 20.07 12.60 -3.42
CA VAL A 419 19.14 11.47 -3.34
C VAL A 419 17.92 11.84 -2.51
N ARG A 420 16.76 11.37 -2.94
CA ARG A 420 15.47 11.56 -2.25
C ARG A 420 14.82 10.27 -1.80
N ARG A 421 15.09 9.17 -2.46
CA ARG A 421 14.47 7.87 -2.18
C ARG A 421 15.51 6.76 -2.20
N VAL A 422 15.39 5.85 -1.24
CA VAL A 422 16.18 4.62 -1.16
C VAL A 422 15.23 3.44 -1.04
N SER A 423 15.47 2.37 -1.81
CA SER A 423 14.76 1.11 -1.69
C SER A 423 15.75 -0.04 -1.79
N VAL A 424 15.68 -0.97 -0.85
CA VAL A 424 16.50 -2.19 -0.80
C VAL A 424 15.55 -3.38 -0.75
N THR A 425 15.74 -4.35 -1.63
CA THR A 425 14.88 -5.52 -1.76
C THR A 425 15.70 -6.80 -1.86
N ALA A 426 15.42 -7.77 -1.02
CA ALA A 426 15.88 -9.16 -1.16
C ALA A 426 14.91 -9.89 -2.07
N ASN A 427 15.41 -10.40 -3.19
CA ASN A 427 14.67 -11.21 -4.15
C ASN A 427 15.00 -12.70 -3.96
N ARG A 428 14.25 -13.59 -4.63
CA ARG A 428 14.45 -15.05 -4.58
C ARG A 428 14.55 -15.58 -3.15
N VAL A 429 13.74 -15.00 -2.28
CA VAL A 429 13.70 -15.36 -0.87
C VAL A 429 13.07 -16.73 -0.73
N VAL A 430 13.73 -17.61 0.03
CA VAL A 430 13.25 -18.96 0.35
C VAL A 430 13.43 -19.24 1.84
N ASP A 431 12.68 -20.21 2.34
CA ASP A 431 12.86 -20.72 3.70
C ASP A 431 14.27 -21.33 3.87
N GLU A 432 14.95 -20.98 4.95
CA GLU A 432 16.30 -21.44 5.28
C GLU A 432 16.37 -22.98 5.35
N HIS A 433 15.31 -23.63 5.82
CA HIS A 433 15.23 -25.09 5.93
C HIS A 433 15.02 -25.80 4.58
N MET A 434 14.54 -25.06 3.56
CA MET A 434 14.37 -25.60 2.21
C MET A 434 15.65 -25.55 1.38
N VAL A 435 16.65 -24.78 1.80
CA VAL A 435 17.97 -24.81 1.19
C VAL A 435 18.61 -26.12 1.62
N SER A 436 18.29 -27.18 0.88
CA SER A 436 18.94 -28.47 1.06
C SER A 436 20.45 -28.26 0.99
N ASN A 437 21.17 -29.04 1.80
CA ASN A 437 22.62 -29.25 1.66
C ASN A 437 22.89 -29.88 0.29
N GLU A 438 22.67 -29.15 -0.79
CA GLU A 438 23.29 -29.47 -2.05
C GLU A 438 24.79 -29.33 -1.78
N THR A 439 25.39 -30.45 -1.42
CA THR A 439 26.81 -30.61 -1.49
C THR A 439 27.17 -30.28 -2.94
N GLU A 440 27.61 -29.04 -3.19
CA GLU A 440 28.25 -28.72 -4.45
C GLU A 440 29.39 -29.72 -4.63
N PHE A 441 29.19 -30.64 -5.56
CA PHE A 441 30.29 -31.48 -6.02
C PHE A 441 31.32 -30.59 -6.67
N THR A 442 32.23 -30.04 -5.86
CA THR A 442 33.34 -29.27 -6.37
C THR A 442 34.25 -30.26 -7.10
N GLN A 443 34.32 -30.13 -8.41
CA GLN A 443 35.26 -30.93 -9.21
C GLN A 443 36.65 -30.63 -8.68
N MET A 444 37.31 -31.65 -8.11
CA MET A 444 38.66 -31.51 -7.61
C MET A 444 39.63 -31.20 -8.75
N ASP A 445 40.37 -30.10 -8.66
CA ASP A 445 41.44 -29.78 -9.56
C ASP A 445 42.80 -30.05 -8.89
N LEU A 446 43.81 -30.36 -9.70
CA LEU A 446 45.18 -30.75 -9.26
C LEU A 446 46.01 -29.60 -8.68
N PHE A 447 45.52 -28.35 -8.80
CA PHE A 447 46.27 -27.15 -8.42
C PHE A 447 45.72 -26.45 -7.20
N THR A 448 44.58 -26.91 -6.65
CA THR A 448 43.94 -26.34 -5.47
C THR A 448 44.48 -26.97 -4.20
N ASP A 449 44.97 -26.15 -3.26
CA ASP A 449 45.33 -26.58 -1.92
C ASP A 449 44.05 -26.76 -1.08
N TYR A 450 43.57 -27.99 -1.08
CA TYR A 450 42.34 -28.39 -0.38
C TYR A 450 42.43 -28.24 1.13
N GLN A 451 43.62 -28.35 1.76
CA GLN A 451 43.81 -28.12 3.19
C GLN A 451 43.54 -26.67 3.56
N THR A 452 44.18 -25.76 2.84
CA THR A 452 43.96 -24.31 3.02
C THR A 452 42.53 -23.92 2.70
N LEU A 453 41.88 -24.54 1.70
CA LEU A 453 40.48 -24.29 1.37
C LEU A 453 39.54 -24.76 2.49
N ALA A 454 39.74 -25.96 3.03
CA ALA A 454 38.96 -26.49 4.13
C ALA A 454 39.10 -25.66 5.42
N GLU A 455 40.33 -25.19 5.73
CA GLU A 455 40.55 -24.28 6.87
C GLU A 455 39.82 -22.96 6.69
N LYS A 456 39.85 -22.37 5.49
CA LYS A 456 39.10 -21.13 5.16
C LYS A 456 37.58 -21.33 5.29
N GLN A 457 37.06 -22.43 4.75
CA GLN A 457 35.63 -22.76 4.84
C GLN A 457 35.20 -22.95 6.30
N LYS A 458 36.02 -23.68 7.11
CA LYS A 458 35.74 -23.86 8.53
C LYS A 458 35.76 -22.55 9.32
N ALA A 459 36.71 -21.66 9.02
CA ALA A 459 36.79 -20.34 9.63
C ALA A 459 35.60 -19.46 9.24
N GLU A 460 35.18 -19.51 7.98
CA GLU A 460 34.01 -18.79 7.48
C GLU A 460 32.73 -19.31 8.14
N GLN A 461 32.56 -20.61 8.23
CA GLN A 461 31.40 -21.20 8.91
C GLN A 461 31.32 -20.81 10.39
N ALA A 462 32.45 -20.85 11.11
CA ALA A 462 32.51 -20.40 12.50
C ALA A 462 32.17 -18.90 12.65
N ARG A 463 32.57 -18.07 11.68
CA ARG A 463 32.22 -16.65 11.63
C ARG A 463 30.71 -16.47 11.39
N MET A 464 30.12 -17.20 10.46
CA MET A 464 28.67 -17.16 10.17
C MET A 464 27.83 -17.61 11.37
N GLU A 465 28.26 -18.68 12.07
CA GLU A 465 27.57 -19.13 13.28
C GLU A 465 27.61 -18.09 14.41
N LYS A 466 28.76 -17.43 14.59
CA LYS A 466 28.90 -16.35 15.58
C LYS A 466 28.05 -15.15 15.21
N GLU A 467 27.98 -14.81 13.94
CA GLU A 467 27.14 -13.72 13.42
C GLU A 467 25.66 -14.06 13.65
N ARG A 468 25.22 -15.28 13.35
CA ARG A 468 23.85 -15.74 13.54
C ARG A 468 23.40 -15.62 15.01
N ARG A 469 24.24 -16.09 15.94
CA ARG A 469 23.97 -15.94 17.37
C ARG A 469 23.81 -14.48 17.79
N LEU A 470 24.64 -13.58 17.25
CA LEU A 470 24.53 -12.15 17.51
C LEU A 470 23.22 -11.57 16.98
N GLN A 471 22.81 -11.94 15.76
CA GLN A 471 21.54 -11.52 15.16
C GLN A 471 20.34 -11.98 15.99
N GLU A 472 20.35 -13.24 16.47
CA GLU A 472 19.29 -13.78 17.33
C GLU A 472 19.20 -13.06 18.68
N VAL A 473 20.35 -12.76 19.30
CA VAL A 473 20.39 -11.96 20.53
C VAL A 473 19.84 -10.55 20.27
N MET A 474 20.23 -9.91 19.17
CA MET A 474 19.71 -8.58 18.80
C MET A 474 18.20 -8.61 18.61
N LEU A 475 17.65 -9.61 17.93
CA LEU A 475 16.21 -9.79 17.73
C LEU A 475 15.48 -9.99 19.07
N SER A 476 16.01 -10.86 19.93
CA SER A 476 15.43 -11.12 21.24
C SER A 476 15.38 -9.87 22.14
N VAL A 477 16.45 -9.08 22.15
CA VAL A 477 16.50 -7.81 22.88
C VAL A 477 15.51 -6.79 22.28
N LYS A 478 15.47 -6.65 20.96
CA LYS A 478 14.55 -5.74 20.28
C LYS A 478 13.08 -6.13 20.48
N LYS A 479 12.78 -7.42 20.48
CA LYS A 479 11.44 -7.95 20.74
C LYS A 479 10.97 -7.68 22.18
N LYS A 480 11.87 -7.83 23.16
CA LYS A 480 11.53 -7.67 24.57
C LYS A 480 11.49 -6.21 25.04
N TYR A 481 12.39 -5.36 24.52
CA TYR A 481 12.61 -4.01 25.02
C TYR A 481 12.33 -2.91 23.99
N GLY A 482 11.86 -3.28 22.79
CA GLY A 482 11.57 -2.36 21.69
C GLY A 482 12.70 -2.23 20.68
N LYS A 483 12.34 -1.82 19.45
CA LYS A 483 13.25 -1.78 18.29
C LYS A 483 14.49 -0.92 18.50
N ASN A 484 14.42 0.11 19.36
CA ASN A 484 15.52 1.02 19.68
C ASN A 484 16.36 0.60 20.91
N ALA A 485 16.04 -0.54 21.54
CA ALA A 485 16.79 -1.01 22.70
C ALA A 485 18.24 -1.42 22.40
N MET A 486 18.53 -1.78 21.14
CA MET A 486 19.88 -2.08 20.66
C MET A 486 20.11 -1.42 19.31
N LEU A 487 21.06 -0.50 19.25
CA LEU A 487 21.43 0.26 18.07
C LEU A 487 22.91 0.01 17.72
N LYS A 488 23.25 0.10 16.44
CA LYS A 488 24.66 0.15 15.99
C LYS A 488 25.18 1.58 16.10
N GLY A 489 26.48 1.77 16.29
CA GLY A 489 27.09 3.11 16.33
C GLY A 489 26.78 3.97 15.09
N THR A 490 26.60 3.34 13.93
CA THR A 490 26.19 4.01 12.69
C THR A 490 24.80 4.65 12.79
N ASN A 491 23.88 4.12 13.61
CA ASN A 491 22.56 4.70 13.82
C ASN A 491 22.55 6.00 14.64
N LEU A 492 23.71 6.39 15.20
CA LEU A 492 23.89 7.61 15.97
C LEU A 492 24.65 8.70 15.17
N GLN A 493 25.02 8.41 13.93
CA GLN A 493 25.72 9.37 13.07
C GLN A 493 24.75 10.44 12.52
N GLU A 494 25.29 11.60 12.17
CA GLU A 494 24.51 12.65 11.53
C GLU A 494 23.90 12.17 10.21
N GLY A 495 22.61 12.34 10.08
CA GLY A 495 21.84 11.88 8.91
C GLY A 495 21.28 10.47 9.04
N ALA A 496 21.61 9.71 10.10
CA ALA A 496 20.98 8.42 10.37
C ALA A 496 19.47 8.57 10.62
N THR A 497 18.67 7.60 10.20
CA THR A 497 17.21 7.64 10.28
C THR A 497 16.60 6.44 11.00
N MET A 498 17.40 5.45 11.39
CA MET A 498 16.89 4.18 11.92
C MET A 498 16.09 4.36 13.21
N ILE A 499 16.49 5.27 14.10
CA ILE A 499 15.78 5.53 15.37
C ILE A 499 14.34 5.99 15.08
N ASP A 500 14.19 6.93 14.16
CA ASP A 500 12.87 7.44 13.75
C ASP A 500 12.06 6.38 13.01
N ARG A 501 12.71 5.59 12.15
CA ARG A 501 12.06 4.49 11.42
C ARG A 501 11.55 3.39 12.34
N ASN A 502 12.28 3.07 13.38
CA ASN A 502 11.85 2.06 14.37
C ASN A 502 10.58 2.50 15.13
N ASN A 503 10.31 3.81 15.19
CA ASN A 503 9.09 4.41 15.75
C ASN A 503 7.97 4.55 14.70
N GLN A 504 8.09 3.90 13.53
CA GLN A 504 7.11 3.97 12.46
C GLN A 504 6.53 2.58 12.15
N ILE A 505 5.29 2.57 11.70
CA ILE A 505 4.59 1.42 11.12
C ILE A 505 4.16 1.82 9.72
N GLY A 506 4.58 1.05 8.69
CA GLY A 506 4.25 1.37 7.30
C GLY A 506 4.77 2.74 6.81
N GLY A 507 5.85 3.27 7.43
CA GLY A 507 6.43 4.58 7.11
C GLY A 507 5.71 5.78 7.75
N HIS A 508 4.76 5.53 8.63
CA HIS A 508 4.02 6.53 9.41
C HIS A 508 4.25 6.35 10.91
N ARG A 509 4.00 7.38 11.69
CA ARG A 509 4.18 7.36 13.14
C ARG A 509 3.35 6.22 13.77
N ALA A 510 3.97 5.43 14.68
CA ALA A 510 3.32 4.32 15.37
C ALA A 510 2.29 4.80 16.39
#